data_e2876b03d315285ace39c492522b36f5
#
_entry.id   e2876b03d315285ace39c492522b36f5
#
_cell.length_a   1.000
_cell.length_b   1.000
_cell.length_c   1.000
_cell.angle_alpha   90.00
_cell.angle_beta   90.00
_cell.angle_gamma   90.00
#
_symmetry.space_group_name_H-M   'P 1'
#
loop_
_entity.id
_entity.type
_entity.pdbx_description
1 polymer ?
#
loop_
_entity_poly.entity_id
_entity_poly.type
_entity_poly.pdbx_seq_one_letter_code
_entity_poly.pdbx_strand_id
1 'polypeptide(L)'
;MTGGIQATGNYPGKARNIDELRADILKAASYIPGTHRLNLHEIYGDFQRKVVDRDQVEPEHFKSWIEWGKEHNMKLDFNSTSFSHPKSGDLSLSNPDEGIRQFWIEHTKRCRAVAEEMGKAQGDPCIMNLWVHDGSKDITVNRMKYRALLKDSLDQIFATGYKNMKDCIESKVFGIGLESYTVGSNDFYIGYGASHNKMITLDTGHFHPTESVADKVSSLLLYVPELMLHVSRPVRWDSDHVTIMDDPTMELFSEIVRCGALDRVHYGLDYFDASVSYTHLTLPTIA
;
A
#
# COMPACT_ATOMS: atom_id res chain seq x y z
N MET A 1 6.16 -19.64 0.17
CA MET A 1 6.21 -18.28 0.67
C MET A 1 5.50 -18.21 2.01
N THR A 2 6.04 -17.51 2.96
CA THR A 2 5.37 -17.19 4.21
C THR A 2 4.42 -16.01 3.97
N GLY A 3 3.17 -16.15 4.36
CA GLY A 3 2.13 -15.17 4.08
C GLY A 3 1.24 -15.60 2.91
N GLY A 4 1.38 -14.98 1.78
CA GLY A 4 0.49 -15.21 0.64
C GLY A 4 -0.95 -14.84 0.98
N ILE A 5 -1.91 -15.43 0.32
CA ILE A 5 -3.35 -15.22 0.56
C ILE A 5 -3.74 -15.49 2.03
N GLN A 6 -2.97 -16.29 2.74
CA GLN A 6 -3.19 -16.60 4.16
C GLN A 6 -2.79 -15.47 5.11
N ALA A 7 -2.01 -14.47 4.66
CA ALA A 7 -1.49 -13.40 5.51
C ALA A 7 -2.60 -12.54 6.15
N THR A 8 -3.73 -12.41 5.49
CA THR A 8 -4.88 -11.60 5.94
C THR A 8 -5.91 -12.38 6.76
N GLY A 9 -5.56 -13.58 7.22
CA GLY A 9 -6.44 -14.43 8.04
C GLY A 9 -7.08 -15.57 7.26
N ASN A 10 -7.85 -16.40 7.95
CA ASN A 10 -8.54 -17.55 7.38
C ASN A 10 -9.98 -17.59 7.89
N TYR A 11 -10.93 -17.30 7.02
CA TYR A 11 -12.37 -17.29 7.32
C TYR A 11 -13.17 -17.89 6.15
N PRO A 12 -14.39 -18.36 6.37
CA PRO A 12 -15.23 -18.90 5.31
C PRO A 12 -15.49 -17.89 4.21
N GLY A 13 -15.34 -18.30 2.96
CA GLY A 13 -15.56 -17.45 1.78
C GLY A 13 -14.32 -16.68 1.31
N LYS A 14 -13.23 -16.68 2.08
CA LYS A 14 -11.98 -16.07 1.61
C LYS A 14 -11.36 -16.86 0.46
N ALA A 15 -10.82 -16.14 -0.53
CA ALA A 15 -10.04 -16.72 -1.61
C ALA A 15 -8.83 -17.54 -1.09
N ARG A 16 -8.63 -18.74 -1.60
CA ARG A 16 -7.59 -19.68 -1.18
C ARG A 16 -6.48 -19.84 -2.20
N ASN A 17 -6.69 -19.34 -3.40
CA ASN A 17 -5.77 -19.37 -4.52
C ASN A 17 -5.96 -18.14 -5.41
N ILE A 18 -5.09 -17.97 -6.40
CA ILE A 18 -5.10 -16.82 -7.30
C ILE A 18 -6.40 -16.76 -8.13
N ASP A 19 -6.94 -17.88 -8.56
CA ASP A 19 -8.12 -17.90 -9.42
C ASP A 19 -9.37 -17.48 -8.64
N GLU A 20 -9.51 -17.94 -7.40
CA GLU A 20 -10.57 -17.48 -6.50
C GLU A 20 -10.44 -15.99 -6.21
N LEU A 21 -9.22 -15.50 -5.95
CA LEU A 21 -8.95 -14.07 -5.72
C LEU A 21 -9.30 -13.22 -6.95
N ARG A 22 -8.93 -13.66 -8.15
CA ARG A 22 -9.29 -12.98 -9.41
C ARG A 22 -10.80 -12.91 -9.61
N ALA A 23 -11.51 -13.99 -9.30
CA ALA A 23 -12.97 -14.02 -9.38
C ALA A 23 -13.61 -13.03 -8.38
N ASP A 24 -13.12 -12.96 -7.15
CA ASP A 24 -13.58 -12.02 -6.14
C ASP A 24 -13.31 -10.56 -6.57
N ILE A 25 -12.13 -10.26 -7.11
CA ILE A 25 -11.80 -8.92 -7.62
C ILE A 25 -12.74 -8.50 -8.76
N LEU A 26 -12.99 -9.38 -9.73
CA LEU A 26 -13.92 -9.09 -10.82
C LEU A 26 -15.33 -8.87 -10.30
N LYS A 27 -15.74 -9.65 -9.30
CA LYS A 27 -17.04 -9.49 -8.66
C LYS A 27 -17.15 -8.14 -7.95
N ALA A 28 -16.13 -7.75 -7.17
CA ALA A 28 -16.09 -6.44 -6.51
C ALA A 28 -16.12 -5.30 -7.54
N ALA A 29 -15.28 -5.39 -8.58
CA ALA A 29 -15.25 -4.40 -9.67
C ALA A 29 -16.58 -4.24 -10.38
N SER A 30 -17.39 -5.32 -10.48
CA SER A 30 -18.73 -5.26 -11.12
C SER A 30 -19.74 -4.36 -10.37
N TYR A 31 -19.47 -4.01 -9.11
CA TYR A 31 -20.31 -3.11 -8.32
C TYR A 31 -19.81 -1.66 -8.32
N ILE A 32 -18.60 -1.41 -8.77
CA ILE A 32 -17.96 -0.10 -8.75
C ILE A 32 -17.90 0.41 -10.18
N PRO A 33 -18.61 1.48 -10.54
CA PRO A 33 -18.55 2.01 -11.90
C PRO A 33 -17.21 2.67 -12.21
N GLY A 34 -16.78 2.63 -13.46
CA GLY A 34 -15.60 3.33 -13.96
C GLY A 34 -14.50 2.40 -14.45
N THR A 35 -13.31 2.97 -14.63
CA THR A 35 -12.08 2.24 -15.00
C THR A 35 -11.35 1.84 -13.72
N HIS A 36 -10.89 0.60 -13.65
CA HIS A 36 -10.30 0.05 -12.44
C HIS A 36 -8.79 -0.12 -12.56
N ARG A 37 -8.14 0.03 -11.42
CA ARG A 37 -6.76 -0.39 -11.16
C ARG A 37 -6.79 -1.32 -9.94
N LEU A 38 -5.94 -2.33 -9.96
CA LEU A 38 -5.76 -3.25 -8.83
C LEU A 38 -4.42 -2.97 -8.19
N ASN A 39 -4.42 -2.59 -6.93
CA ASN A 39 -3.21 -2.48 -6.14
C ASN A 39 -2.87 -3.85 -5.55
N LEU A 40 -1.91 -4.52 -6.14
CA LEU A 40 -1.56 -5.90 -5.86
C LEU A 40 -0.37 -5.99 -4.90
N HIS A 41 -0.52 -6.73 -3.80
CA HIS A 41 0.61 -7.03 -2.92
C HIS A 41 1.51 -8.13 -3.50
N GLU A 42 2.80 -8.04 -3.24
CA GLU A 42 3.79 -9.02 -3.70
C GLU A 42 3.50 -10.45 -3.23
N ILE A 43 2.83 -10.61 -2.09
CA ILE A 43 2.46 -11.93 -1.54
C ILE A 43 1.51 -12.73 -2.45
N TYR A 44 0.86 -12.06 -3.39
CA TYR A 44 -0.06 -12.69 -4.34
C TYR A 44 0.60 -13.11 -5.66
N GLY A 45 1.93 -13.13 -5.72
CA GLY A 45 2.66 -13.63 -6.88
C GLY A 45 2.27 -15.07 -7.25
N ASP A 46 2.31 -15.38 -8.54
CA ASP A 46 2.12 -16.74 -9.07
C ASP A 46 3.44 -17.52 -8.99
N PHE A 47 3.65 -18.14 -7.85
CA PHE A 47 4.89 -18.87 -7.54
C PHE A 47 4.85 -20.32 -8.03
N GLN A 48 3.80 -20.77 -8.70
CA GLN A 48 3.65 -22.11 -9.25
C GLN A 48 4.02 -23.22 -8.26
N ARG A 49 3.57 -23.07 -7.01
CA ARG A 49 3.87 -23.96 -5.86
C ARG A 49 5.34 -24.02 -5.44
N LYS A 50 6.21 -23.16 -5.97
CA LYS A 50 7.60 -23.05 -5.50
C LYS A 50 7.65 -22.23 -4.22
N VAL A 51 8.60 -22.54 -3.36
CA VAL A 51 8.93 -21.71 -2.22
C VAL A 51 9.87 -20.60 -2.72
N VAL A 52 9.37 -19.37 -2.72
CA VAL A 52 10.13 -18.17 -3.09
C VAL A 52 10.13 -17.26 -1.88
N ASP A 53 11.28 -16.88 -1.36
CA ASP A 53 11.35 -15.94 -0.26
C ASP A 53 11.20 -14.49 -0.76
N ARG A 54 10.93 -13.56 0.15
CA ARG A 54 10.61 -12.15 -0.15
C ARG A 54 11.74 -11.45 -0.92
N ASP A 55 12.99 -11.74 -0.59
CA ASP A 55 14.18 -11.22 -1.26
C ASP A 55 14.52 -11.94 -2.60
N GLN A 56 13.66 -12.84 -3.05
CA GLN A 56 13.80 -13.62 -4.29
C GLN A 56 12.66 -13.39 -5.29
N VAL A 57 11.79 -12.43 -4.99
CA VAL A 57 10.68 -12.07 -5.89
C VAL A 57 11.20 -11.48 -7.18
N GLU A 58 10.63 -11.91 -8.32
CA GLU A 58 11.02 -11.49 -9.66
C GLU A 58 9.78 -11.14 -10.50
N PRO A 59 9.90 -10.31 -11.55
CA PRO A 59 8.79 -9.95 -12.43
C PRO A 59 8.07 -11.17 -13.04
N GLU A 60 8.79 -12.26 -13.28
CA GLU A 60 8.22 -13.52 -13.83
C GLU A 60 7.09 -14.07 -12.95
N HIS A 61 7.17 -13.89 -11.63
CA HIS A 61 6.13 -14.33 -10.70
C HIS A 61 4.81 -13.53 -10.82
N PHE A 62 4.80 -12.45 -11.58
CA PHE A 62 3.61 -11.61 -11.80
C PHE A 62 3.13 -11.58 -13.24
N LYS A 63 3.76 -12.35 -14.13
CA LYS A 63 3.40 -12.40 -15.54
C LYS A 63 1.94 -12.78 -15.76
N SER A 64 1.44 -13.78 -15.02
CA SER A 64 0.03 -14.19 -15.11
C SER A 64 -0.95 -13.10 -14.65
N TRP A 65 -0.54 -12.22 -13.72
CA TRP A 65 -1.31 -11.05 -13.32
C TRP A 65 -1.32 -9.96 -14.40
N ILE A 66 -0.19 -9.72 -15.05
CA ILE A 66 -0.08 -8.77 -16.15
C ILE A 66 -0.97 -9.20 -17.33
N GLU A 67 -0.97 -10.49 -17.67
CA GLU A 67 -1.82 -11.05 -18.71
C GLU A 67 -3.30 -10.93 -18.35
N TRP A 68 -3.66 -11.29 -17.12
CA TRP A 68 -5.01 -11.16 -16.60
C TRP A 68 -5.49 -9.69 -16.57
N GLY A 69 -4.64 -8.77 -16.16
CA GLY A 69 -4.96 -7.34 -16.14
C GLY A 69 -5.26 -6.81 -17.55
N LYS A 70 -4.50 -7.24 -18.57
CA LYS A 70 -4.75 -6.89 -19.97
C LYS A 70 -6.08 -7.48 -20.49
N GLU A 71 -6.36 -8.74 -20.16
CA GLU A 71 -7.59 -9.42 -20.57
C GLU A 71 -8.84 -8.72 -20.02
N HIS A 72 -8.77 -8.24 -18.78
CA HIS A 72 -9.90 -7.62 -18.10
C HIS A 72 -9.88 -6.08 -18.13
N ASN A 73 -8.97 -5.47 -18.92
CA ASN A 73 -8.79 -4.01 -18.98
C ASN A 73 -8.59 -3.37 -17.59
N MET A 74 -7.87 -4.07 -16.73
CA MET A 74 -7.55 -3.66 -15.37
C MET A 74 -6.05 -3.37 -15.27
N LYS A 75 -5.69 -2.14 -14.96
CA LYS A 75 -4.29 -1.77 -14.73
C LYS A 75 -3.85 -2.22 -13.34
N LEU A 76 -2.56 -2.42 -13.18
CA LEU A 76 -1.97 -2.92 -11.94
C LEU A 76 -1.12 -1.83 -11.28
N ASP A 77 -1.29 -1.69 -9.99
CA ASP A 77 -0.39 -1.02 -9.07
C ASP A 77 0.19 -2.06 -8.09
N PHE A 78 1.19 -1.69 -7.31
CA PHE A 78 1.93 -2.70 -6.57
C PHE A 78 2.33 -2.24 -5.16
N ASN A 79 2.37 -3.18 -4.22
CA ASN A 79 2.85 -2.98 -2.86
C ASN A 79 3.91 -4.01 -2.50
N SER A 80 4.96 -3.55 -1.81
CA SER A 80 5.80 -4.45 -1.01
C SER A 80 5.08 -4.83 0.28
N THR A 81 5.46 -5.97 0.87
CA THR A 81 4.87 -6.43 2.13
C THR A 81 5.97 -6.87 3.08
N SER A 82 6.20 -6.10 4.13
CA SER A 82 7.25 -6.39 5.13
C SER A 82 6.73 -7.11 6.38
N PHE A 83 5.45 -7.37 6.49
CA PHE A 83 4.83 -8.09 7.61
C PHE A 83 4.59 -9.58 7.29
N SER A 84 4.16 -10.35 8.29
CA SER A 84 3.85 -11.79 8.17
C SER A 84 5.00 -12.64 7.64
N HIS A 85 6.21 -12.38 8.13
CA HIS A 85 7.41 -13.12 7.78
C HIS A 85 8.28 -13.30 9.04
N PRO A 86 9.04 -14.40 9.19
CA PRO A 86 9.89 -14.63 10.37
C PRO A 86 10.90 -13.51 10.67
N LYS A 87 11.37 -12.80 9.64
CA LYS A 87 12.28 -11.65 9.78
C LYS A 87 11.55 -10.31 9.99
N SER A 88 10.22 -10.28 10.07
CA SER A 88 9.48 -9.02 10.23
C SER A 88 9.66 -8.42 11.61
N GLY A 89 9.31 -9.17 12.67
CA GLY A 89 9.32 -8.63 14.02
C GLY A 89 8.59 -7.29 14.13
N ASP A 90 9.04 -6.42 15.03
CA ASP A 90 8.55 -5.06 15.18
C ASP A 90 9.23 -4.07 14.19
N LEU A 91 10.37 -4.49 13.61
CA LEU A 91 11.21 -3.64 12.76
C LEU A 91 11.72 -4.40 11.53
N SER A 92 11.53 -3.83 10.37
CA SER A 92 12.01 -4.34 9.07
C SER A 92 13.10 -3.44 8.48
N LEU A 93 12.74 -2.40 7.76
CA LEU A 93 13.66 -1.44 7.13
C LEU A 93 14.40 -0.54 8.12
N SER A 94 13.92 -0.43 9.34
CA SER A 94 14.60 0.27 10.44
C SER A 94 15.27 -0.66 11.45
N ASN A 95 15.39 -1.95 11.12
CA ASN A 95 15.97 -2.93 12.02
C ASN A 95 17.46 -2.61 12.31
N PRO A 96 17.91 -2.62 13.58
CA PRO A 96 19.31 -2.43 13.92
C PRO A 96 20.22 -3.60 13.44
N ASP A 97 19.67 -4.79 13.23
CA ASP A 97 20.36 -5.89 12.57
C ASP A 97 20.46 -5.60 11.07
N GLU A 98 21.70 -5.45 10.60
CA GLU A 98 21.97 -5.12 9.21
C GLU A 98 21.53 -6.24 8.24
N GLY A 99 21.67 -7.49 8.63
CA GLY A 99 21.26 -8.63 7.80
C GLY A 99 19.75 -8.67 7.57
N ILE A 100 18.98 -8.37 8.61
CA ILE A 100 17.51 -8.25 8.51
C ILE A 100 17.15 -7.04 7.65
N ARG A 101 17.80 -5.88 7.87
CA ARG A 101 17.55 -4.67 7.11
C ARG A 101 17.87 -4.85 5.63
N GLN A 102 19.00 -5.46 5.29
CA GLN A 102 19.40 -5.72 3.90
C GLN A 102 18.44 -6.70 3.20
N PHE A 103 17.91 -7.70 3.89
CA PHE A 103 16.87 -8.58 3.36
C PHE A 103 15.64 -7.78 2.91
N TRP A 104 15.16 -6.83 3.72
CA TRP A 104 13.99 -6.02 3.39
C TRP A 104 14.27 -4.93 2.35
N ILE A 105 15.48 -4.39 2.32
CA ILE A 105 15.94 -3.50 1.25
C ILE A 105 15.92 -4.23 -0.09
N GLU A 106 16.50 -5.43 -0.15
CA GLU A 106 16.50 -6.24 -1.38
C GLU A 106 15.07 -6.61 -1.80
N HIS A 107 14.23 -7.05 -0.87
CA HIS A 107 12.81 -7.29 -1.12
C HIS A 107 12.14 -6.09 -1.81
N THR A 108 12.29 -4.90 -1.25
CA THR A 108 11.63 -3.70 -1.79
C THR A 108 12.21 -3.31 -3.16
N LYS A 109 13.52 -3.46 -3.38
CA LYS A 109 14.14 -3.25 -4.69
C LYS A 109 13.56 -4.18 -5.75
N ARG A 110 13.35 -5.45 -5.42
CA ARG A 110 12.72 -6.43 -6.33
C ARG A 110 11.25 -6.10 -6.60
N CYS A 111 10.52 -5.67 -5.60
CA CYS A 111 9.14 -5.20 -5.80
C CYS A 111 9.07 -4.00 -6.75
N ARG A 112 10.03 -3.07 -6.68
CA ARG A 112 10.13 -1.95 -7.63
C ARG A 112 10.44 -2.42 -9.06
N ALA A 113 11.27 -3.46 -9.23
CA ALA A 113 11.51 -4.05 -10.53
C ALA A 113 10.25 -4.73 -11.11
N VAL A 114 9.45 -5.37 -10.27
CA VAL A 114 8.13 -5.90 -10.66
C VAL A 114 7.20 -4.78 -11.11
N ALA A 115 7.10 -3.70 -10.35
CA ALA A 115 6.29 -2.54 -10.68
C ALA A 115 6.70 -1.89 -12.01
N GLU A 116 8.01 -1.79 -12.28
CA GLU A 116 8.53 -1.29 -13.56
C GLU A 116 8.04 -2.15 -14.75
N GLU A 117 8.11 -3.48 -14.64
CA GLU A 117 7.63 -4.37 -15.70
C GLU A 117 6.10 -4.34 -15.84
N MET A 118 5.35 -4.19 -14.75
CA MET A 118 3.89 -3.96 -14.81
C MET A 118 3.55 -2.69 -15.56
N GLY A 119 4.17 -1.57 -15.19
CA GLY A 119 3.95 -0.29 -15.85
C GLY A 119 4.31 -0.31 -17.33
N LYS A 120 5.46 -0.89 -17.67
CA LYS A 120 5.89 -1.09 -19.07
C LYS A 120 4.88 -1.94 -19.86
N ALA A 121 4.40 -3.02 -19.26
CA ALA A 121 3.49 -3.95 -19.93
C ALA A 121 2.08 -3.37 -20.17
N GLN A 122 1.62 -2.45 -19.33
CA GLN A 122 0.32 -1.81 -19.43
C GLN A 122 0.35 -0.42 -20.12
N GLY A 123 1.54 0.08 -20.46
CA GLY A 123 1.71 1.37 -21.13
C GLY A 123 1.30 2.57 -20.28
N ASP A 124 1.29 2.41 -18.95
CA ASP A 124 0.91 3.43 -17.97
C ASP A 124 1.66 3.17 -16.66
N PRO A 125 2.22 4.19 -16.00
CA PRO A 125 3.03 3.95 -14.81
C PRO A 125 2.29 3.13 -13.74
N CYS A 126 2.98 2.12 -13.21
CA CYS A 126 2.55 1.39 -12.02
C CYS A 126 2.88 2.22 -10.78
N ILE A 127 1.92 2.45 -9.92
CA ILE A 127 2.17 3.08 -8.61
C ILE A 127 2.67 1.99 -7.67
N MET A 128 3.90 2.17 -7.18
CA MET A 128 4.51 1.28 -6.20
C MET A 128 4.42 1.91 -4.82
N ASN A 129 3.49 1.44 -4.02
CA ASN A 129 3.30 1.92 -2.67
C ASN A 129 4.23 1.19 -1.69
N LEU A 130 4.92 1.92 -0.87
CA LEU A 130 5.76 1.41 0.21
C LEU A 130 5.17 1.79 1.56
N TRP A 131 4.51 0.82 2.17
CA TRP A 131 4.06 0.88 3.54
C TRP A 131 4.96 0.01 4.43
N VAL A 132 5.40 0.57 5.57
CA VAL A 132 6.32 -0.11 6.49
C VAL A 132 5.69 -0.14 7.88
N HIS A 133 5.55 -1.34 8.44
CA HIS A 133 4.89 -1.54 9.74
C HIS A 133 5.77 -1.15 10.94
N ASP A 134 7.01 -0.76 10.74
CA ASP A 134 8.04 -0.57 11.76
C ASP A 134 7.60 0.36 12.89
N GLY A 135 7.68 -0.15 14.11
CA GLY A 135 7.31 0.60 15.30
C GLY A 135 7.52 -0.20 16.59
N SER A 136 6.95 0.28 17.68
CA SER A 136 7.04 -0.36 19.00
C SER A 136 5.79 -0.10 19.84
N LYS A 137 5.38 -1.09 20.59
CA LYS A 137 4.33 -0.95 21.62
C LYS A 137 4.81 -0.20 22.84
N ASP A 138 6.11 -0.23 23.08
CA ASP A 138 6.76 0.38 24.22
C ASP A 138 7.36 1.75 23.87
N ILE A 139 7.70 2.53 24.91
CA ILE A 139 8.38 3.81 24.73
C ILE A 139 9.76 3.58 24.16
N THR A 140 10.03 4.14 22.98
CA THR A 140 11.33 4.05 22.32
C THR A 140 12.27 5.14 22.83
N VAL A 141 13.40 4.73 23.41
CA VAL A 141 14.39 5.67 23.98
C VAL A 141 15.10 6.49 22.91
N ASN A 142 15.40 5.89 21.75
CA ASN A 142 16.18 6.55 20.69
C ASN A 142 15.44 6.52 19.34
N ARG A 143 14.44 7.37 19.22
CA ARG A 143 13.66 7.51 17.98
C ARG A 143 14.49 7.94 16.78
N MET A 144 15.49 8.82 16.99
CA MET A 144 16.35 9.31 15.92
C MET A 144 17.15 8.17 15.28
N LYS A 145 17.65 7.20 16.06
CA LYS A 145 18.38 6.04 15.54
C LYS A 145 17.54 5.25 14.54
N TYR A 146 16.33 4.87 14.89
CA TYR A 146 15.48 4.06 14.02
C TYR A 146 15.03 4.82 12.78
N ARG A 147 14.74 6.11 12.89
CA ARG A 147 14.44 6.97 11.74
C ARG A 147 15.64 7.16 10.81
N ALA A 148 16.86 7.27 11.35
CA ALA A 148 18.08 7.32 10.56
C ALA A 148 18.30 5.99 9.79
N LEU A 149 18.05 4.84 10.42
CA LEU A 149 18.12 3.54 9.76
C LEU A 149 17.06 3.40 8.65
N LEU A 150 15.82 3.83 8.90
CA LEU A 150 14.78 3.84 7.88
C LEU A 150 15.16 4.75 6.71
N LYS A 151 15.67 5.96 6.99
CA LYS A 151 16.13 6.89 5.94
C LYS A 151 17.23 6.27 5.09
N ASP A 152 18.23 5.67 5.70
CA ASP A 152 19.33 4.99 5.00
C ASP A 152 18.80 3.86 4.10
N SER A 153 17.86 3.06 4.60
CA SER A 153 17.23 2.01 3.82
C SER A 153 16.45 2.55 2.62
N LEU A 154 15.69 3.63 2.80
CA LEU A 154 14.97 4.30 1.72
C LEU A 154 15.91 4.88 0.68
N ASP A 155 17.01 5.50 1.10
CA ASP A 155 18.05 6.04 0.19
C ASP A 155 18.64 4.91 -0.67
N GLN A 156 18.92 3.74 -0.08
CA GLN A 156 19.39 2.57 -0.83
C GLN A 156 18.35 1.99 -1.79
N ILE A 157 17.07 1.94 -1.38
CA ILE A 157 15.96 1.44 -2.19
C ILE A 157 15.74 2.34 -3.41
N PHE A 158 15.74 3.64 -3.20
CA PHE A 158 15.42 4.62 -4.24
C PHE A 158 16.62 5.10 -5.05
N ALA A 159 17.81 4.56 -4.81
CA ALA A 159 19.03 4.89 -5.57
C ALA A 159 18.90 4.59 -7.08
N THR A 160 18.12 3.57 -7.44
CA THR A 160 17.83 3.24 -8.84
C THR A 160 16.53 3.91 -9.29
N GLY A 161 16.61 4.75 -10.32
CA GLY A 161 15.41 5.33 -10.97
C GLY A 161 14.78 4.37 -11.96
N TYR A 162 13.46 4.41 -12.07
CA TYR A 162 12.66 3.68 -13.05
C TYR A 162 11.83 4.66 -13.90
N LYS A 163 11.32 4.23 -15.05
CA LYS A 163 10.58 5.07 -16.00
C LYS A 163 9.09 4.77 -16.06
N ASN A 164 8.74 3.49 -15.85
CA ASN A 164 7.38 3.01 -16.03
C ASN A 164 6.67 2.75 -14.68
N MET A 165 7.25 3.23 -13.59
CA MET A 165 6.64 3.17 -12.27
C MET A 165 6.86 4.47 -11.51
N LYS A 166 6.04 4.72 -10.51
CA LYS A 166 6.16 5.84 -9.58
C LYS A 166 6.23 5.32 -8.16
N ASP A 167 7.24 5.79 -7.43
CA ASP A 167 7.40 5.46 -6.01
C ASP A 167 6.45 6.30 -5.16
N CYS A 168 5.70 5.65 -4.29
CA CYS A 168 4.86 6.27 -3.28
C CYS A 168 5.23 5.74 -1.89
N ILE A 169 5.20 6.59 -0.89
CA ILE A 169 5.54 6.26 0.49
C ILE A 169 4.37 6.56 1.42
N GLU A 170 4.06 5.63 2.29
CA GLU A 170 2.90 5.66 3.15
C GLU A 170 3.27 5.68 4.61
N SER A 171 2.68 6.62 5.35
CA SER A 171 2.85 6.70 6.79
C SER A 171 2.05 5.63 7.52
N LYS A 172 2.47 5.35 8.75
CA LYS A 172 1.73 4.53 9.71
C LYS A 172 1.50 5.35 10.97
N VAL A 173 0.30 5.27 11.57
CA VAL A 173 0.03 5.97 12.82
C VAL A 173 -0.04 5.01 14.01
N PHE A 174 -1.03 4.16 14.06
CA PHE A 174 -1.22 3.12 15.07
C PHE A 174 -2.10 2.01 14.51
N GLY A 175 -2.35 0.98 15.28
CA GLY A 175 -3.04 -0.23 14.84
C GLY A 175 -2.04 -1.36 14.59
N ILE A 176 -2.51 -2.58 14.41
CA ILE A 176 -1.67 -3.80 14.28
C ILE A 176 -0.58 -3.88 15.38
N GLY A 177 -0.92 -3.41 16.59
CA GLY A 177 -0.05 -3.47 17.78
C GLY A 177 1.01 -2.38 17.90
N LEU A 178 0.93 -1.28 17.17
CA LEU A 178 1.82 -0.12 17.28
C LEU A 178 1.11 1.02 18.02
N GLU A 179 1.28 1.11 19.32
CA GLU A 179 0.58 2.13 20.13
C GLU A 179 1.48 3.26 20.61
N SER A 180 2.79 3.02 20.77
CA SER A 180 3.69 4.01 21.40
C SER A 180 4.60 4.72 20.41
N TYR A 181 5.07 4.05 19.37
CA TYR A 181 6.03 4.62 18.45
C TYR A 181 5.94 4.01 17.05
N THR A 182 5.77 4.86 16.06
CA THR A 182 5.85 4.53 14.64
C THR A 182 7.11 5.18 14.06
N VAL A 183 7.98 4.40 13.42
CA VAL A 183 9.22 4.90 12.82
C VAL A 183 8.90 5.79 11.63
N GLY A 184 8.10 5.28 10.70
CA GLY A 184 7.61 5.97 9.52
C GLY A 184 6.35 6.80 9.82
N SER A 185 6.46 7.83 10.65
CA SER A 185 5.37 8.76 10.92
C SER A 185 5.07 9.65 9.72
N ASN A 186 3.90 10.30 9.72
CA ASN A 186 3.50 11.22 8.67
C ASN A 186 4.54 12.33 8.45
N ASP A 187 5.03 12.95 9.54
CA ASP A 187 6.05 14.00 9.45
C ASP A 187 7.37 13.51 8.82
N PHE A 188 7.77 12.26 9.14
CA PHE A 188 8.96 11.66 8.56
C PHE A 188 8.81 11.51 7.04
N TYR A 189 7.69 10.95 6.58
CA TYR A 189 7.47 10.71 5.15
C TYR A 189 7.17 11.98 4.36
N ILE A 190 6.51 12.98 4.95
CA ILE A 190 6.38 14.31 4.31
C ILE A 190 7.76 14.90 4.07
N GLY A 191 8.63 14.90 5.09
CA GLY A 191 10.00 15.39 4.96
C GLY A 191 10.79 14.62 3.90
N TYR A 192 10.70 13.30 3.90
CA TYR A 192 11.38 12.45 2.92
C TYR A 192 10.84 12.66 1.51
N GLY A 193 9.52 12.60 1.32
CA GLY A 193 8.87 12.75 0.01
C GLY A 193 9.17 14.10 -0.63
N ALA A 194 9.04 15.19 0.11
CA ALA A 194 9.33 16.54 -0.38
C ALA A 194 10.81 16.71 -0.76
N SER A 195 11.74 16.17 0.04
CA SER A 195 13.18 16.29 -0.23
C SER A 195 13.70 15.36 -1.34
N HIS A 196 13.00 14.28 -1.67
CA HIS A 196 13.41 13.26 -2.65
C HIS A 196 12.45 13.14 -3.84
N ASN A 197 11.51 14.09 -3.98
CA ASN A 197 10.52 14.11 -5.06
C ASN A 197 9.76 12.78 -5.20
N LYS A 198 9.27 12.25 -4.07
CA LYS A 198 8.46 11.03 -4.00
C LYS A 198 7.00 11.39 -3.75
N MET A 199 6.10 10.60 -4.32
CA MET A 199 4.69 10.68 -3.98
C MET A 199 4.46 10.29 -2.52
N ILE A 200 3.42 10.84 -1.92
CA ILE A 200 2.98 10.50 -0.57
C ILE A 200 1.61 9.85 -0.66
N THR A 201 1.45 8.73 0.03
CA THR A 201 0.15 8.13 0.25
C THR A 201 -0.49 8.73 1.50
N LEU A 202 -1.68 9.26 1.32
CA LEU A 202 -2.57 9.64 2.41
C LEU A 202 -3.60 8.53 2.60
N ASP A 203 -3.41 7.71 3.62
CA ASP A 203 -4.42 6.76 4.06
C ASP A 203 -5.36 7.44 5.07
N THR A 204 -6.66 7.38 4.84
CA THR A 204 -7.66 8.03 5.69
C THR A 204 -7.78 7.40 7.08
N GLY A 205 -7.27 6.18 7.24
CA GLY A 205 -7.20 5.48 8.53
C GLY A 205 -5.93 5.77 9.34
N HIS A 206 -4.92 6.42 8.73
CA HIS A 206 -3.60 6.62 9.35
C HIS A 206 -3.43 7.97 10.05
N PHE A 207 -4.52 8.66 10.36
CA PHE A 207 -4.49 9.96 11.05
C PHE A 207 -5.35 9.93 12.31
N HIS A 208 -5.05 10.83 13.25
CA HIS A 208 -5.87 10.97 14.43
C HIS A 208 -7.30 11.39 14.02
N PRO A 209 -8.35 10.89 14.69
CA PRO A 209 -9.74 11.22 14.31
C PRO A 209 -10.11 12.70 14.29
N THR A 210 -9.31 13.56 14.92
CA THR A 210 -9.49 15.03 14.91
C THR A 210 -8.75 15.74 13.78
N GLU A 211 -7.96 15.02 12.97
CA GLU A 211 -7.27 15.57 11.81
C GLU A 211 -8.14 15.48 10.56
N SER A 212 -8.17 16.54 9.76
CA SER A 212 -8.76 16.50 8.42
C SER A 212 -7.72 16.03 7.41
N VAL A 213 -7.97 14.90 6.73
CA VAL A 213 -7.11 14.42 5.64
C VAL A 213 -7.28 15.33 4.42
N ALA A 214 -8.45 15.91 4.21
CA ALA A 214 -8.71 16.87 3.14
C ALA A 214 -7.75 18.07 3.20
N ASP A 215 -7.51 18.62 4.39
CA ASP A 215 -6.59 19.76 4.57
C ASP A 215 -5.14 19.45 4.15
N LYS A 216 -4.75 18.19 4.17
CA LYS A 216 -3.40 17.75 3.77
C LYS A 216 -3.19 17.78 2.26
N VAL A 217 -4.25 17.68 1.47
CA VAL A 217 -4.17 17.61 -0.01
C VAL A 217 -3.52 18.87 -0.58
N SER A 218 -4.12 20.02 -0.33
CA SER A 218 -3.60 21.32 -0.83
C SER A 218 -2.22 21.63 -0.28
N SER A 219 -1.98 21.31 0.99
CA SER A 219 -0.69 21.52 1.64
C SER A 219 0.43 20.73 0.96
N LEU A 220 0.22 19.44 0.72
CA LEU A 220 1.26 18.54 0.18
C LEU A 220 1.50 18.76 -1.32
N LEU A 221 0.46 19.06 -2.11
CA LEU A 221 0.58 19.27 -3.55
C LEU A 221 1.44 20.48 -3.93
N LEU A 222 1.80 21.34 -2.97
CA LEU A 222 2.79 22.41 -3.14
C LEU A 222 4.24 21.89 -3.12
N TYR A 223 4.49 20.73 -2.53
CA TYR A 223 5.84 20.21 -2.27
C TYR A 223 6.13 18.87 -2.95
N VAL A 224 5.09 18.10 -3.29
CA VAL A 224 5.23 16.81 -3.95
C VAL A 224 4.50 16.82 -5.30
N PRO A 225 4.94 16.03 -6.29
CA PRO A 225 4.37 16.08 -7.63
C PRO A 225 2.93 15.56 -7.67
N GLU A 226 2.66 14.49 -6.95
CA GLU A 226 1.39 13.77 -6.97
C GLU A 226 1.14 13.12 -5.60
N LEU A 227 -0.10 12.72 -5.35
CA LEU A 227 -0.51 11.99 -4.15
C LEU A 227 -1.16 10.67 -4.54
N MET A 228 -1.03 9.70 -3.67
CA MET A 228 -1.86 8.49 -3.63
C MET A 228 -2.82 8.62 -2.45
N LEU A 229 -4.06 8.22 -2.64
CA LEU A 229 -5.03 8.07 -1.57
C LEU A 229 -5.28 6.59 -1.33
N HIS A 230 -5.20 6.17 -0.09
CA HIS A 230 -5.84 4.98 0.41
C HIS A 230 -7.10 5.42 1.19
N VAL A 231 -8.26 5.22 0.56
CA VAL A 231 -9.53 5.63 1.15
C VAL A 231 -10.12 4.42 1.84
N SER A 232 -10.00 4.39 3.16
CA SER A 232 -10.58 3.41 4.05
C SER A 232 -11.60 4.08 4.97
N ARG A 233 -12.36 3.31 5.73
CA ARG A 233 -13.23 3.81 6.78
C ARG A 233 -12.76 3.30 8.13
N PRO A 234 -11.95 4.07 8.86
CA PRO A 234 -11.52 3.69 10.19
C PRO A 234 -12.67 3.77 11.18
N VAL A 235 -12.84 2.74 12.01
CA VAL A 235 -13.80 2.71 13.09
C VAL A 235 -13.05 2.66 14.41
N ARG A 236 -12.76 3.82 14.95
CA ARG A 236 -11.99 4.07 16.18
C ARG A 236 -10.48 3.77 16.11
N TRP A 237 -10.03 3.08 15.09
CA TRP A 237 -8.63 2.74 14.83
C TRP A 237 -8.50 2.39 13.33
N ASP A 238 -7.29 2.15 12.85
CA ASP A 238 -6.98 1.72 11.50
C ASP A 238 -7.54 0.30 11.22
N SER A 239 -8.82 0.25 10.86
CA SER A 239 -9.60 -0.99 10.79
C SER A 239 -10.08 -1.36 9.39
N ASP A 240 -9.70 -0.58 8.38
CA ASP A 240 -9.93 -0.81 6.95
C ASP A 240 -11.34 -1.33 6.60
N HIS A 241 -12.35 -0.63 7.08
CA HIS A 241 -13.73 -0.94 6.68
C HIS A 241 -14.03 -0.37 5.29
N VAL A 242 -14.98 -1.00 4.63
CA VAL A 242 -15.47 -0.53 3.33
C VAL A 242 -15.87 0.94 3.41
N THR A 243 -15.37 1.70 2.47
CA THR A 243 -15.60 3.14 2.34
C THR A 243 -17.08 3.44 2.09
N ILE A 244 -17.57 4.47 2.74
CA ILE A 244 -18.88 5.07 2.48
C ILE A 244 -18.69 6.55 2.14
N MET A 245 -19.67 7.15 1.51
CA MET A 245 -19.66 8.59 1.20
C MET A 245 -20.16 9.37 2.44
N ASP A 246 -19.31 9.44 3.48
CA ASP A 246 -19.54 10.23 4.67
C ASP A 246 -18.95 11.64 4.54
N ASP A 247 -19.17 12.50 5.55
CA ASP A 247 -18.72 13.89 5.51
C ASP A 247 -17.20 14.03 5.30
N PRO A 248 -16.32 13.28 5.98
CA PRO A 248 -14.89 13.34 5.73
C PRO A 248 -14.49 12.93 4.32
N THR A 249 -15.13 11.90 3.77
CA THR A 249 -14.88 11.43 2.39
C THR A 249 -15.36 12.48 1.38
N MET A 250 -16.53 13.08 1.59
CA MET A 250 -17.02 14.16 0.73
C MET A 250 -16.13 15.40 0.79
N GLU A 251 -15.63 15.78 1.97
CA GLU A 251 -14.68 16.87 2.14
C GLU A 251 -13.39 16.61 1.36
N LEU A 252 -12.82 15.41 1.50
CA LEU A 252 -11.59 15.00 0.82
C LEU A 252 -11.70 15.14 -0.70
N PHE A 253 -12.74 14.55 -1.30
CA PHE A 253 -12.93 14.64 -2.75
C PHE A 253 -13.27 16.06 -3.23
N SER A 254 -14.01 16.81 -2.42
CA SER A 254 -14.30 18.22 -2.71
C SER A 254 -13.03 19.08 -2.73
N GLU A 255 -12.09 18.82 -1.81
CA GLU A 255 -10.81 19.54 -1.77
C GLU A 255 -9.95 19.22 -2.99
N ILE A 256 -9.88 17.96 -3.43
CA ILE A 256 -9.16 17.56 -4.64
C ILE A 256 -9.70 18.30 -5.86
N VAL A 257 -11.03 18.39 -5.99
CA VAL A 257 -11.68 19.14 -7.09
C VAL A 257 -11.36 20.64 -6.99
N ARG A 258 -11.45 21.24 -5.80
CA ARG A 258 -11.14 22.66 -5.57
C ARG A 258 -9.69 23.01 -5.89
N CYS A 259 -8.76 22.09 -5.60
CA CYS A 259 -7.35 22.23 -5.94
C CYS A 259 -7.07 22.06 -7.44
N GLY A 260 -8.05 21.63 -8.26
CA GLY A 260 -7.82 21.26 -9.65
C GLY A 260 -6.85 20.08 -9.80
N ALA A 261 -6.85 19.14 -8.85
CA ALA A 261 -5.82 18.13 -8.69
C ALA A 261 -6.26 16.73 -9.14
N LEU A 262 -7.34 16.60 -9.90
CA LEU A 262 -7.87 15.30 -10.35
C LEU A 262 -6.81 14.46 -11.11
N ASP A 263 -5.93 15.10 -11.88
CA ASP A 263 -4.87 14.45 -12.65
C ASP A 263 -3.58 14.21 -11.83
N ARG A 264 -3.55 14.67 -10.57
CA ARG A 264 -2.39 14.58 -9.67
C ARG A 264 -2.63 13.71 -8.46
N VAL A 265 -3.82 13.15 -8.34
CA VAL A 265 -4.20 12.27 -7.22
C VAL A 265 -4.63 10.92 -7.77
N HIS A 266 -3.98 9.88 -7.28
CA HIS A 266 -4.31 8.49 -7.57
C HIS A 266 -5.21 7.94 -6.46
N TYR A 267 -6.26 7.21 -6.82
CA TYR A 267 -7.29 6.79 -5.87
C TYR A 267 -7.22 5.29 -5.64
N GLY A 268 -7.05 4.87 -4.41
CA GLY A 268 -7.19 3.50 -3.95
C GLY A 268 -8.30 3.41 -2.90
N LEU A 269 -9.26 2.51 -3.11
CA LEU A 269 -10.15 2.08 -2.04
C LEU A 269 -9.38 1.03 -1.25
N ASP A 270 -9.12 1.32 0.02
CA ASP A 270 -8.33 0.45 0.87
C ASP A 270 -9.22 -0.21 1.93
N TYR A 271 -9.40 -1.50 1.76
CA TYR A 271 -10.11 -2.35 2.69
C TYR A 271 -9.64 -3.79 2.47
N PHE A 272 -9.88 -4.67 3.41
CA PHE A 272 -9.42 -6.06 3.36
C PHE A 272 -9.79 -6.73 2.02
N ASP A 273 -9.70 -8.01 1.88
CA ASP A 273 -9.90 -8.67 0.60
C ASP A 273 -11.30 -8.52 0.00
N ALA A 274 -11.45 -8.86 -1.29
CA ALA A 274 -12.67 -8.68 -2.04
C ALA A 274 -13.89 -9.44 -1.46
N SER A 275 -13.68 -10.54 -0.75
CA SER A 275 -14.78 -11.30 -0.13
C SER A 275 -15.41 -10.55 1.03
N VAL A 276 -14.63 -9.84 1.83
CA VAL A 276 -15.14 -8.96 2.90
C VAL A 276 -15.86 -7.76 2.30
N SER A 277 -15.26 -7.14 1.31
CA SER A 277 -15.85 -6.01 0.58
C SER A 277 -17.18 -6.37 -0.05
N TYR A 278 -17.26 -7.52 -0.70
CA TYR A 278 -18.48 -8.04 -1.28
C TYR A 278 -19.61 -8.17 -0.26
N THR A 279 -19.32 -8.73 0.91
CA THR A 279 -20.32 -8.86 2.00
C THR A 279 -20.84 -7.49 2.45
N HIS A 280 -19.95 -6.51 2.60
CA HIS A 280 -20.34 -5.16 3.01
C HIS A 280 -21.08 -4.37 1.93
N LEU A 281 -20.78 -4.59 0.65
CA LEU A 281 -21.44 -3.92 -0.47
C LEU A 281 -22.84 -4.47 -0.74
N THR A 282 -23.13 -5.73 -0.40
CA THR A 282 -24.42 -6.35 -0.68
C THR A 282 -25.45 -6.20 0.43
N LEU A 283 -25.02 -6.07 1.68
CA LEU A 283 -25.94 -5.93 2.81
C LEU A 283 -26.86 -4.69 2.74
N PRO A 284 -26.39 -3.50 2.32
CA PRO A 284 -27.27 -2.32 2.18
C PRO A 284 -28.25 -2.37 1.02
N THR A 285 -28.03 -3.24 0.05
CA THR A 285 -28.91 -3.37 -1.13
C THR A 285 -30.07 -4.36 -0.95
N ILE A 286 -30.12 -5.04 0.20
CA ILE A 286 -31.17 -6.01 0.55
C ILE A 286 -32.17 -5.45 1.57
N ALA A 287 -31.96 -4.23 2.08
CA ALA A 287 -32.83 -3.57 3.05
C ALA A 287 -33.82 -2.60 2.35
#